data_c32b6647155485835c95d297364b2cf3
#
_entry.id   c32b6647155485835c95d297364b2cf3
#
_cell.length_a   1.000
_cell.length_b   1.000
_cell.length_c   1.000
_cell.angle_alpha   90.00
_cell.angle_beta   90.00
_cell.angle_gamma   90.00
#
_symmetry.space_group_name_H-M   'P 1'
#
loop_
_entity.id
_entity.type
_entity.pdbx_description
1 polymer ?
#
loop_
_entity_poly.entity_id
_entity_poly.type
_entity_poly.pdbx_seq_one_letter_code
_entity_poly.pdbx_strand_id
1 'polypeptide(L)'
;MAFVHLHNHSDFSILDAATRIPDMVKRAVDLQMPALALTDHGYMFGVPDFDLECRKYNDAQQDMKQWKHDVECFKKGWELEEPEADAADAALHDRVHAQWASDVAVWEESGHDLAAVEANRPELLIKPIFGCEAYFITDDCIQKGTKQHRYHLLLLAKNETGYVNLM
;
A
#
# COMPACT_ATOMS: atom_id res chain seq x y z
N MET A 1 12.41 -9.51 -13.21
CA MET A 1 12.27 -8.04 -13.14
C MET A 1 10.83 -7.76 -12.75
N ALA A 2 10.58 -7.13 -11.61
CA ALA A 2 9.23 -6.85 -11.14
C ALA A 2 8.66 -5.68 -11.96
N PHE A 3 7.42 -5.80 -12.43
CA PHE A 3 6.71 -4.77 -13.18
C PHE A 3 5.70 -4.06 -12.26
N VAL A 4 5.58 -2.74 -12.39
CA VAL A 4 4.63 -1.91 -11.64
C VAL A 4 3.85 -1.05 -12.63
N HIS A 5 2.53 -1.14 -12.60
CA HIS A 5 1.66 -0.23 -13.33
C HIS A 5 1.54 1.10 -12.56
N LEU A 6 1.99 2.20 -13.19
CA LEU A 6 1.97 3.54 -12.60
C LEU A 6 0.82 4.42 -13.10
N HIS A 7 0.06 3.96 -14.10
CA HIS A 7 -1.05 4.69 -14.71
C HIS A 7 -2.24 3.76 -14.88
N ASN A 8 -3.20 3.83 -13.97
CA ASN A 8 -4.40 3.01 -13.98
C ASN A 8 -5.61 3.83 -13.54
N HIS A 9 -6.74 3.56 -14.19
CA HIS A 9 -8.03 4.14 -13.89
C HIS A 9 -8.96 3.08 -13.34
N SER A 10 -9.73 3.47 -12.33
CA SER A 10 -10.81 2.64 -11.79
C SER A 10 -12.17 3.05 -12.38
N ASP A 11 -13.23 2.36 -11.95
CA ASP A 11 -14.62 2.70 -12.25
C ASP A 11 -15.05 4.09 -11.70
N PHE A 12 -14.23 4.73 -10.86
CA PHE A 12 -14.39 6.14 -10.53
C PHE A 12 -14.10 7.05 -11.74
N SER A 13 -13.24 6.67 -12.69
CA SER A 13 -13.02 7.35 -13.97
C SER A 13 -14.03 6.86 -15.02
N ILE A 14 -15.31 7.03 -14.79
CA ILE A 14 -16.44 6.35 -15.44
C ILE A 14 -16.48 6.44 -16.98
N LEU A 15 -15.83 7.42 -17.58
CA LEU A 15 -15.76 7.60 -19.04
C LEU A 15 -14.58 6.84 -19.66
N ASP A 16 -13.56 6.49 -18.86
CA ASP A 16 -12.27 5.99 -19.35
C ASP A 16 -11.98 4.58 -18.88
N ALA A 17 -12.60 4.14 -17.76
CA ALA A 17 -12.40 2.82 -17.21
C ALA A 17 -13.67 2.22 -16.61
N ALA A 18 -13.69 0.88 -16.58
CA ALA A 18 -14.75 0.09 -15.94
C ALA A 18 -14.17 -0.93 -14.94
N THR A 19 -12.88 -0.85 -14.64
CA THR A 19 -12.21 -1.78 -13.75
C THR A 19 -12.51 -1.44 -12.30
N ARG A 20 -13.11 -2.38 -11.57
CA ARG A 20 -13.38 -2.21 -10.15
C ARG A 20 -12.09 -2.31 -9.36
N ILE A 21 -11.96 -1.48 -8.32
CA ILE A 21 -10.77 -1.46 -7.46
C ILE A 21 -10.41 -2.85 -6.89
N PRO A 22 -11.36 -3.65 -6.33
CA PRO A 22 -11.03 -4.98 -5.83
C PRO A 22 -10.47 -5.92 -6.90
N ASP A 23 -11.02 -5.87 -8.12
CA ASP A 23 -10.57 -6.73 -9.23
C ASP A 23 -9.17 -6.33 -9.70
N MET A 24 -8.89 -5.03 -9.73
CA MET A 24 -7.59 -4.47 -10.09
C MET A 24 -6.50 -4.86 -9.09
N VAL A 25 -6.76 -4.70 -7.79
CA VAL A 25 -5.81 -5.08 -6.73
C VAL A 25 -5.59 -6.58 -6.72
N LYS A 26 -6.68 -7.38 -6.78
CA LYS A 26 -6.58 -8.84 -6.88
C LYS A 26 -5.70 -9.26 -8.06
N ARG A 27 -5.91 -8.67 -9.22
CA ARG A 27 -5.12 -9.00 -10.42
C ARG A 27 -3.64 -8.65 -10.26
N ALA A 28 -3.31 -7.53 -9.63
CA ALA A 28 -1.93 -7.16 -9.35
C ALA A 28 -1.25 -8.16 -8.39
N VAL A 29 -1.97 -8.60 -7.37
CA VAL A 29 -1.49 -9.63 -6.43
C VAL A 29 -1.29 -10.98 -7.15
N ASP A 30 -2.27 -11.43 -7.95
CA ASP A 30 -2.17 -12.69 -8.73
C ASP A 30 -0.97 -12.67 -9.70
N LEU A 31 -0.58 -11.49 -10.20
CA LEU A 31 0.58 -11.28 -11.07
C LEU A 31 1.88 -11.00 -10.31
N GLN A 32 1.86 -11.09 -8.98
CA GLN A 32 3.01 -10.83 -8.11
C GLN A 32 3.65 -9.45 -8.35
N MET A 33 2.83 -8.43 -8.60
CA MET A 33 3.30 -7.06 -8.71
C MET A 33 3.63 -6.52 -7.32
N PRO A 34 4.81 -5.95 -7.07
CA PRO A 34 5.17 -5.44 -5.74
C PRO A 34 4.44 -4.14 -5.39
N ALA A 35 3.91 -3.44 -6.39
CA ALA A 35 3.17 -2.21 -6.21
C ALA A 35 2.18 -1.98 -7.34
N LEU A 36 1.18 -1.12 -7.08
CA LEU A 36 0.19 -0.70 -8.05
C LEU A 36 -0.19 0.76 -7.79
N ALA A 37 -0.33 1.56 -8.84
CA ALA A 37 -0.84 2.93 -8.72
C ALA A 37 -2.32 3.01 -9.08
N LEU A 38 -3.04 3.90 -8.40
CA LEU A 38 -4.36 4.39 -8.81
C LEU A 38 -4.22 5.87 -9.19
N THR A 39 -4.68 6.22 -10.40
CA THR A 39 -4.50 7.54 -11.00
C THR A 39 -5.74 7.97 -11.79
N ASP A 40 -6.88 8.03 -11.12
CA ASP A 40 -8.14 8.42 -11.73
C ASP A 40 -8.11 9.87 -12.26
N HIS A 41 -8.96 10.16 -13.24
CA HIS A 41 -9.02 11.47 -13.88
C HIS A 41 -9.56 12.57 -12.96
N GLY A 42 -8.72 13.57 -12.69
CA GLY A 42 -9.11 14.84 -12.09
C GLY A 42 -9.46 14.80 -10.60
N TYR A 43 -9.42 13.62 -9.95
CA TYR A 43 -9.74 13.47 -8.53
C TYR A 43 -9.18 12.18 -7.94
N MET A 44 -9.26 12.08 -6.62
CA MET A 44 -8.70 10.95 -5.86
C MET A 44 -9.76 10.20 -5.04
N PHE A 45 -11.03 10.20 -5.49
CA PHE A 45 -12.14 9.60 -4.72
C PHE A 45 -12.02 8.09 -4.54
N GLY A 46 -11.39 7.38 -5.48
CA GLY A 46 -11.13 5.94 -5.38
C GLY A 46 -9.99 5.57 -4.42
N VAL A 47 -9.17 6.54 -3.99
CA VAL A 47 -7.98 6.25 -3.17
C VAL A 47 -8.30 5.59 -1.83
N PRO A 48 -9.31 6.01 -1.05
CA PRO A 48 -9.64 5.33 0.21
C PRO A 48 -10.00 3.86 0.01
N ASP A 49 -10.80 3.53 -1.02
CA ASP A 49 -11.19 2.16 -1.33
C ASP A 49 -9.99 1.33 -1.82
N PHE A 50 -9.11 1.96 -2.60
CA PHE A 50 -7.89 1.33 -3.08
C PHE A 50 -6.91 1.02 -1.95
N ASP A 51 -6.68 1.96 -1.02
CA ASP A 51 -5.86 1.75 0.16
C ASP A 51 -6.43 0.62 1.04
N LEU A 52 -7.74 0.67 1.30
CA LEU A 52 -8.41 -0.37 2.07
C LEU A 52 -8.27 -1.75 1.43
N GLU A 53 -8.42 -1.85 0.13
CA GLU A 53 -8.30 -3.13 -0.58
C GLU A 53 -6.86 -3.66 -0.55
N CYS A 54 -5.85 -2.81 -0.77
CA CYS A 54 -4.44 -3.20 -0.62
C CYS A 54 -4.13 -3.67 0.80
N ARG A 55 -4.66 -2.97 1.83
CA ARG A 55 -4.49 -3.38 3.24
C ARG A 55 -5.07 -4.76 3.53
N LYS A 56 -6.21 -5.13 2.96
CA LYS A 56 -6.79 -6.47 3.16
C LYS A 56 -5.82 -7.57 2.76
N TYR A 57 -5.14 -7.43 1.62
CA TYR A 57 -4.14 -8.40 1.17
C TYR A 57 -2.89 -8.39 2.05
N ASN A 58 -2.38 -7.21 2.39
CA ASN A 58 -1.20 -7.06 3.23
C ASN A 58 -1.44 -7.59 4.64
N ASP A 59 -2.59 -7.28 5.24
CA ASP A 59 -2.96 -7.71 6.59
C ASP A 59 -3.32 -9.19 6.66
N ALA A 60 -3.60 -9.83 5.53
CA ALA A 60 -3.84 -11.27 5.46
C ALA A 60 -2.55 -12.10 5.54
N GLN A 61 -1.37 -11.49 5.30
CA GLN A 61 -0.09 -12.18 5.42
C GLN A 61 0.16 -12.63 6.87
N GLN A 62 0.65 -13.83 7.05
CA GLN A 62 0.83 -14.39 8.39
C GLN A 62 2.00 -13.75 9.17
N ASP A 63 3.09 -13.40 8.48
CA ASP A 63 4.20 -12.63 9.04
C ASP A 63 3.76 -11.22 9.48
N MET A 64 2.87 -10.58 8.72
CA MET A 64 2.26 -9.30 9.11
C MET A 64 1.37 -9.45 10.35
N LYS A 65 0.64 -10.54 10.48
CA LYS A 65 -0.17 -10.82 11.66
C LYS A 65 0.71 -11.08 12.88
N GLN A 66 1.81 -11.85 12.69
CA GLN A 66 2.78 -12.10 13.76
C GLN A 66 3.39 -10.79 14.25
N TRP A 67 3.93 -9.97 13.34
CA TRP A 67 4.48 -8.66 13.70
C TRP A 67 3.48 -7.79 14.48
N LYS A 68 2.21 -7.72 14.04
CA LYS A 68 1.17 -6.96 14.77
C LYS A 68 0.93 -7.50 16.19
N HIS A 69 0.94 -8.82 16.34
CA HIS A 69 0.81 -9.47 17.64
C HIS A 69 1.99 -9.12 18.54
N ASP A 70 3.23 -9.21 18.03
CA ASP A 70 4.45 -8.97 18.79
C ASP A 70 4.54 -7.51 19.26
N VAL A 71 4.25 -6.56 18.37
CA VAL A 71 4.14 -5.12 18.72
C VAL A 71 3.12 -4.89 19.84
N GLU A 72 1.96 -5.56 19.79
CA GLU A 72 0.93 -5.42 20.84
C GLU A 72 1.38 -6.03 22.16
N CYS A 73 2.09 -7.17 22.16
CA CYS A 73 2.66 -7.77 23.35
C CYS A 73 3.69 -6.86 24.00
N PHE A 74 4.63 -6.30 23.22
CA PHE A 74 5.62 -5.36 23.73
C PHE A 74 4.97 -4.08 24.31
N LYS A 75 3.94 -3.54 23.66
CA LYS A 75 3.18 -2.38 24.18
C LYS A 75 2.55 -2.64 25.54
N LYS A 76 2.06 -3.86 25.77
CA LYS A 76 1.37 -4.23 26.99
C LYS A 76 2.28 -4.81 28.07
N GLY A 77 3.55 -5.04 27.75
CA GLY A 77 4.51 -5.71 28.63
C GLY A 77 4.12 -7.19 28.89
N TRP A 78 3.48 -7.84 27.90
CA TRP A 78 3.16 -9.24 27.96
C TRP A 78 4.38 -10.09 27.57
N GLU A 79 4.47 -11.30 28.11
CA GLU A 79 5.44 -12.27 27.64
C GLU A 79 5.16 -12.61 26.17
N LEU A 80 6.23 -12.59 25.36
CA LEU A 80 6.15 -12.95 23.95
C LEU A 80 6.42 -14.45 23.82
N GLU A 81 5.39 -15.20 23.49
CA GLU A 81 5.51 -16.66 23.27
C GLU A 81 5.94 -16.94 21.82
N GLU A 82 6.80 -17.95 21.66
CA GLU A 82 7.17 -18.45 20.34
C GLU A 82 5.93 -18.98 19.62
N PRO A 83 5.68 -18.57 18.35
CA PRO A 83 4.49 -19.00 17.64
C PRO A 83 4.45 -20.52 17.48
N GLU A 84 3.28 -21.13 17.74
CA GLU A 84 3.09 -22.56 17.53
C GLU A 84 3.24 -22.92 16.03
N ALA A 85 3.99 -23.99 15.79
CA ALA A 85 4.21 -24.49 14.43
C ALA A 85 2.95 -25.14 13.87
N ASP A 86 2.37 -24.56 12.82
CA ASP A 86 1.46 -25.32 11.96
C ASP A 86 2.30 -26.16 10.98
N ALA A 87 2.44 -27.44 11.28
CA ALA A 87 3.29 -28.37 10.52
C ALA A 87 2.79 -28.63 9.07
N ALA A 88 1.65 -28.08 8.69
CA ALA A 88 1.05 -28.32 7.39
C ALA A 88 1.67 -27.49 6.24
N ASP A 89 2.29 -26.33 6.56
CA ASP A 89 2.99 -25.47 5.59
C ASP A 89 4.33 -24.98 6.16
N ALA A 90 5.40 -25.72 5.89
CA ALA A 90 6.73 -25.43 6.39
C ALA A 90 7.25 -24.04 5.98
N ALA A 91 6.95 -23.58 4.75
CA ALA A 91 7.40 -22.27 4.27
C ALA A 91 6.70 -21.12 4.99
N LEU A 92 5.41 -21.29 5.32
CA LEU A 92 4.65 -20.35 6.12
C LEU A 92 5.15 -20.30 7.56
N HIS A 93 5.38 -21.46 8.16
CA HIS A 93 5.97 -21.61 9.48
C HIS A 93 7.30 -20.85 9.57
N ASP A 94 8.23 -21.10 8.63
CA ASP A 94 9.55 -20.48 8.60
C ASP A 94 9.47 -18.93 8.54
N ARG A 95 8.50 -18.40 7.78
CA ARG A 95 8.30 -16.95 7.69
C ARG A 95 7.80 -16.33 9.00
N VAL A 96 6.83 -16.97 9.63
CA VAL A 96 6.25 -16.51 10.90
C VAL A 96 7.31 -16.54 12.01
N HIS A 97 8.06 -17.65 12.12
CA HIS A 97 9.16 -17.77 13.08
C HIS A 97 10.30 -16.78 12.81
N ALA A 98 10.65 -16.56 11.54
CA ALA A 98 11.68 -15.58 11.18
C ALA A 98 11.27 -14.16 11.58
N GLN A 99 9.97 -13.79 11.39
CA GLN A 99 9.47 -12.49 11.82
C GLN A 99 9.51 -12.36 13.35
N TRP A 100 8.97 -13.33 14.08
CA TRP A 100 9.00 -13.35 15.55
C TRP A 100 10.44 -13.24 16.10
N ALA A 101 11.37 -14.04 15.58
CA ALA A 101 12.77 -14.00 16.01
C ALA A 101 13.42 -12.64 15.71
N SER A 102 13.07 -12.02 14.58
CA SER A 102 13.53 -10.68 14.21
C SER A 102 12.98 -9.63 15.17
N ASP A 103 11.70 -9.70 15.54
CA ASP A 103 11.06 -8.73 16.44
C ASP A 103 11.63 -8.82 17.85
N VAL A 104 11.88 -10.05 18.35
CA VAL A 104 12.57 -10.28 19.64
C VAL A 104 14.00 -9.70 19.61
N ALA A 105 14.76 -9.98 18.55
CA ALA A 105 16.13 -9.48 18.43
C ALA A 105 16.16 -7.94 18.40
N VAL A 106 15.28 -7.31 17.62
CA VAL A 106 15.18 -5.84 17.54
C VAL A 106 14.78 -5.25 18.90
N TRP A 107 13.86 -5.89 19.64
CA TRP A 107 13.45 -5.46 20.97
C TRP A 107 14.61 -5.46 21.95
N GLU A 108 15.38 -6.56 22.01
CA GLU A 108 16.53 -6.68 22.90
C GLU A 108 17.69 -5.76 22.50
N GLU A 109 18.05 -5.70 21.22
CA GLU A 109 19.16 -4.90 20.71
C GLU A 109 18.90 -3.38 20.83
N SER A 110 17.65 -2.95 20.69
CA SER A 110 17.26 -1.54 20.83
C SER A 110 17.17 -1.07 22.29
N GLY A 111 17.33 -1.97 23.27
CA GLY A 111 17.11 -1.66 24.67
C GLY A 111 15.64 -1.44 25.01
N HIS A 112 14.77 -2.24 24.43
CA HIS A 112 13.31 -2.23 24.63
C HIS A 112 12.62 -1.00 24.01
N ASP A 113 13.13 -0.54 22.84
CA ASP A 113 12.51 0.55 22.08
C ASP A 113 11.39 0.05 21.17
N LEU A 114 10.15 0.38 21.53
CA LEU A 114 8.97 0.00 20.75
C LEU A 114 9.01 0.57 19.33
N ALA A 115 9.55 1.77 19.13
CA ALA A 115 9.62 2.39 17.80
C ALA A 115 10.52 1.59 16.84
N ALA A 116 11.56 0.93 17.38
CA ALA A 116 12.41 0.05 16.60
C ALA A 116 11.66 -1.20 16.12
N VAL A 117 10.84 -1.81 16.96
CA VAL A 117 10.00 -2.96 16.57
C VAL A 117 8.90 -2.55 15.60
N GLU A 118 8.26 -1.39 15.80
CA GLU A 118 7.28 -0.85 14.85
C GLU A 118 7.89 -0.59 13.47
N ALA A 119 9.17 -0.23 13.41
CA ALA A 119 9.90 -0.05 12.15
C ALA A 119 10.31 -1.38 11.48
N ASN A 120 10.37 -2.49 12.24
CA ASN A 120 10.71 -3.83 11.75
C ASN A 120 9.55 -4.54 11.03
N ARG A 121 8.66 -3.76 10.45
CA ARG A 121 7.47 -4.24 9.76
C ARG A 121 7.83 -5.08 8.53
N PRO A 122 7.17 -6.26 8.30
CA PRO A 122 7.33 -7.05 7.09
C PRO A 122 7.06 -6.27 5.79
N GLU A 123 7.67 -6.70 4.70
CA GLU A 123 7.38 -6.14 3.39
C GLU A 123 5.91 -6.32 3.00
N LEU A 124 5.34 -5.29 2.39
CA LEU A 124 3.97 -5.35 1.90
C LEU A 124 3.87 -6.30 0.69
N LEU A 125 2.85 -7.13 0.66
CA LEU A 125 2.51 -7.96 -0.49
C LEU A 125 2.25 -7.10 -1.73
N ILE A 126 1.56 -5.96 -1.53
CA ILE A 126 1.31 -4.97 -2.57
C ILE A 126 1.38 -3.56 -1.99
N LYS A 127 2.28 -2.74 -2.52
CA LYS A 127 2.41 -1.34 -2.11
C LYS A 127 1.45 -0.46 -2.90
N PRO A 128 0.50 0.24 -2.26
CA PRO A 128 -0.33 1.21 -2.95
C PRO A 128 0.48 2.46 -3.30
N ILE A 129 0.28 2.97 -4.51
CA ILE A 129 0.81 4.25 -4.99
C ILE A 129 -0.39 5.14 -5.34
N PHE A 130 -0.51 6.27 -4.67
CA PHE A 130 -1.61 7.20 -4.85
C PHE A 130 -1.25 8.29 -5.83
N GLY A 131 -2.14 8.57 -6.77
CA GLY A 131 -1.94 9.58 -7.78
C GLY A 131 -3.23 10.07 -8.41
N CYS A 132 -3.08 10.96 -9.36
CA CYS A 132 -4.17 11.53 -10.12
C CYS A 132 -3.69 11.85 -11.53
N GLU A 133 -4.51 11.60 -12.54
CA GLU A 133 -4.29 12.14 -13.87
C GLU A 133 -4.96 13.51 -13.98
N ALA A 134 -4.17 14.56 -13.79
CA ALA A 134 -4.65 15.94 -13.80
C ALA A 134 -4.75 16.49 -15.22
N TYR A 135 -5.68 17.41 -15.45
CA TYR A 135 -5.72 18.21 -16.68
C TYR A 135 -4.72 19.35 -16.58
N PHE A 136 -3.89 19.48 -17.58
CA PHE A 136 -2.90 20.54 -17.70
C PHE A 136 -3.19 21.41 -18.91
N ILE A 137 -3.08 22.72 -18.76
CA ILE A 137 -3.19 23.72 -19.84
C ILE A 137 -1.92 24.55 -19.87
N THR A 138 -1.46 24.93 -21.07
CA THR A 138 -0.21 25.68 -21.26
C THR A 138 -0.42 27.19 -21.26
N ASP A 139 -1.67 27.68 -21.37
CA ASP A 139 -1.97 29.10 -21.48
C ASP A 139 -2.31 29.69 -20.11
N ASP A 140 -1.72 30.83 -19.79
CA ASP A 140 -1.88 31.55 -18.52
C ASP A 140 -3.30 32.09 -18.27
N CYS A 141 -4.20 31.98 -19.25
CA CYS A 141 -5.55 32.54 -19.18
C CYS A 141 -6.63 31.52 -19.50
N ILE A 142 -7.45 31.19 -18.52
CA ILE A 142 -8.74 30.54 -18.74
C ILE A 142 -9.69 31.58 -19.38
N GLN A 143 -9.67 31.71 -20.70
CA GLN A 143 -10.64 32.55 -21.40
C GLN A 143 -11.98 31.80 -21.56
N LYS A 144 -13.05 32.33 -20.96
CA LYS A 144 -14.41 31.80 -21.14
C LYS A 144 -14.77 31.78 -22.63
N GLY A 145 -15.12 30.57 -23.14
CA GLY A 145 -15.65 30.41 -24.48
C GLY A 145 -14.65 29.99 -25.56
N THR A 146 -13.35 29.86 -25.25
CA THR A 146 -12.37 29.29 -26.18
C THR A 146 -12.15 27.80 -25.91
N LYS A 147 -12.10 26.98 -26.99
CA LYS A 147 -11.63 25.57 -26.86
C LYS A 147 -10.15 25.59 -26.52
N GLN A 148 -9.83 25.25 -25.27
CA GLN A 148 -8.46 25.09 -24.85
C GLN A 148 -8.01 23.64 -25.08
N HIS A 149 -6.78 23.45 -25.55
CA HIS A 149 -6.11 22.15 -25.52
C HIS A 149 -5.81 21.79 -24.07
N ARG A 150 -6.37 20.66 -23.62
CA ARG A 150 -6.07 20.08 -22.32
C ARG A 150 -5.13 18.91 -22.54
N TYR A 151 -4.06 18.89 -21.78
CA TYR A 151 -3.12 17.80 -21.73
C TYR A 151 -3.33 17.03 -20.43
N HIS A 152 -2.98 15.77 -20.43
CA HIS A 152 -3.00 14.95 -19.22
C HIS A 152 -1.62 14.95 -18.58
N LEU A 153 -1.57 15.16 -17.28
CA LEU A 153 -0.36 15.12 -16.48
C LEU A 153 -0.56 14.11 -15.34
N LEU A 154 0.25 13.05 -15.36
CA LEU A 154 0.23 12.06 -14.31
C LEU A 154 1.02 12.56 -13.10
N LEU A 155 0.37 12.65 -11.97
CA LEU A 155 0.95 13.07 -10.68
C LEU A 155 0.86 11.91 -9.69
N LEU A 156 2.00 11.55 -9.08
CA LEU A 156 2.09 10.52 -8.05
C LEU A 156 2.52 11.14 -6.73
N ALA A 157 1.82 10.82 -5.64
CA ALA A 157 2.17 11.28 -4.31
C ALA A 157 3.42 10.55 -3.81
N LYS A 158 4.47 11.29 -3.48
CA LYS A 158 5.70 10.74 -2.91
C LYS A 158 5.56 10.41 -1.42
N ASN A 159 4.74 11.17 -0.71
CA ASN A 159 4.52 11.09 0.73
C ASN A 159 3.16 11.70 1.09
N GLU A 160 2.84 11.73 2.38
CA GLU A 160 1.60 12.29 2.90
C GLU A 160 1.36 13.75 2.48
N THR A 161 2.40 14.60 2.53
CA THR A 161 2.29 15.99 2.06
C THR A 161 1.93 16.05 0.58
N GLY A 162 2.55 15.21 -0.25
CA GLY A 162 2.20 15.09 -1.67
C GLY A 162 0.77 14.63 -1.89
N TYR A 163 0.28 13.70 -1.07
CA TYR A 163 -1.10 13.23 -1.11
C TYR A 163 -2.09 14.36 -0.77
N VAL A 164 -1.86 15.09 0.33
CA VAL A 164 -2.69 16.23 0.73
C VAL A 164 -2.71 17.33 -0.33
N ASN A 165 -1.59 17.57 -1.01
CA ASN A 165 -1.52 18.57 -2.08
C ASN A 165 -2.25 18.17 -3.37
N LEU A 166 -2.51 16.87 -3.59
CA LEU A 166 -3.29 16.39 -4.74
C LEU A 166 -4.80 16.40 -4.48
N MET A 167 -5.22 16.35 -3.21
CA MET A 167 -6.63 16.47 -2.82
C MET A 167 -7.13 17.91 -2.90
#